data_74c33b44ec23c253f0422425658f05ae
#
_entry.id   74c33b44ec23c253f0422425658f05ae
#
_cell.length_a   1.000
_cell.length_b   1.000
_cell.length_c   1.000
_cell.angle_alpha   90.00
_cell.angle_beta   90.00
_cell.angle_gamma   90.00
#
_symmetry.space_group_name_H-M   'P 1'
#
loop_
_entity.id
_entity.type
_entity.pdbx_description
1 polymer ?
#
loop_
_entity_poly.entity_id
_entity_poly.type
_entity_poly.pdbx_seq_one_letter_code
_entity_poly.pdbx_strand_id
1 'polypeptide(L)'
;MNKPIFVWVKNIKFGAHLPTANCEFISSNNVVNAIMTAETARNCQFTHGLAQMVIAHDYQGNTVVCAIKPVHIQCTEGQFIKVVNFSHNKNEGLVGRFLKLLSFVSVKELLPFVVFILNNEEVLKLFMRSEASFKHHHCYLGGLFEHSIEVAEMTYQNAKHLGHSDIEC
;
A
#
# COMPACT_ATOMS: atom_id res chain seq x y z
N MET A 1 16.52 -7.83 -8.19
CA MET A 1 15.67 -6.63 -8.26
C MET A 1 14.94 -6.45 -6.94
N ASN A 2 15.02 -5.28 -6.33
CA ASN A 2 14.29 -5.00 -5.10
C ASN A 2 12.79 -4.98 -5.41
N LYS A 3 11.99 -5.64 -4.56
CA LYS A 3 10.53 -5.62 -4.70
C LYS A 3 10.00 -4.23 -4.35
N PRO A 4 9.00 -3.71 -5.09
CA PRO A 4 8.36 -2.46 -4.71
C PRO A 4 7.60 -2.61 -3.38
N ILE A 5 7.67 -1.58 -2.55
CA ILE A 5 6.97 -1.47 -1.27
C ILE A 5 5.92 -0.35 -1.35
N PHE A 6 4.86 -0.45 -0.54
CA PHE A 6 3.90 0.63 -0.37
C PHE A 6 4.35 1.51 0.79
N VAL A 7 4.32 2.82 0.56
CA VAL A 7 4.74 3.84 1.51
C VAL A 7 3.77 5.02 1.48
N TRP A 8 3.67 5.74 2.60
CA TRP A 8 3.06 7.05 2.61
C TRP A 8 4.14 8.11 2.49
N VAL A 9 4.20 8.79 1.37
CA VAL A 9 5.12 9.91 1.15
C VAL A 9 4.57 11.12 1.89
N LYS A 10 5.35 11.66 2.82
CA LYS A 10 5.01 12.86 3.56
C LYS A 10 5.40 14.12 2.82
N ASN A 11 6.59 14.09 2.22
CA ASN A 11 7.14 15.25 1.54
C ASN A 11 8.26 14.85 0.58
N ILE A 12 8.36 15.55 -0.55
CA ILE A 12 9.50 15.51 -1.46
C ILE A 12 10.01 16.94 -1.64
N LYS A 13 11.27 17.17 -1.25
CA LYS A 13 11.96 18.46 -1.40
C LYS A 13 12.96 18.37 -2.53
N PHE A 14 12.71 19.10 -3.61
CA PHE A 14 13.62 19.17 -4.76
C PHE A 14 14.75 20.15 -4.49
N GLY A 15 15.98 19.80 -4.87
CA GLY A 15 17.14 20.67 -4.78
C GLY A 15 17.09 21.80 -5.81
N ALA A 16 17.65 22.96 -5.45
CA ALA A 16 17.60 24.18 -6.27
C ALA A 16 18.49 24.10 -7.54
N HIS A 17 19.56 23.31 -7.54
CA HIS A 17 20.59 23.35 -8.59
C HIS A 17 20.96 22.00 -9.23
N LEU A 18 20.47 20.89 -8.68
CA LEU A 18 20.71 19.54 -9.22
C LEU A 18 19.39 18.78 -9.24
N PRO A 19 19.20 17.82 -10.14
CA PRO A 19 18.04 16.96 -10.14
C PRO A 19 18.14 15.94 -8.99
N THR A 20 18.30 16.45 -7.76
CA THR A 20 18.28 15.68 -6.52
C THR A 20 17.04 16.07 -5.74
N ALA A 21 16.45 15.10 -5.08
CA ALA A 21 15.35 15.35 -4.18
C ALA A 21 15.54 14.52 -2.91
N ASN A 22 15.14 15.08 -1.77
CA ASN A 22 15.00 14.35 -0.52
C ASN A 22 13.55 13.96 -0.35
N CYS A 23 13.32 12.69 -0.02
CA CYS A 23 12.00 12.11 0.19
C CYS A 23 11.86 11.67 1.64
N GLU A 24 10.83 12.17 2.32
CA GLU A 24 10.41 11.68 3.63
C GLU A 24 9.15 10.84 3.45
N PHE A 25 9.18 9.58 3.91
CA PHE A 25 8.05 8.68 3.80
C PHE A 25 7.90 7.78 5.04
N ILE A 26 6.70 7.23 5.22
CA ILE A 26 6.38 6.24 6.26
C ILE A 26 6.38 4.86 5.62
N SER A 27 7.17 3.95 6.18
CA SER A 27 7.18 2.54 5.85
C SER A 27 7.18 1.74 7.15
N SER A 28 6.27 0.80 7.30
CA SER A 28 6.20 -0.10 8.47
C SER A 28 6.34 0.65 9.81
N ASN A 29 5.59 1.73 10.02
CA ASN A 29 5.61 2.60 11.22
C ASN A 29 6.85 3.49 11.41
N ASN A 30 7.82 3.42 10.55
CA ASN A 30 9.01 4.24 10.63
C ASN A 30 8.96 5.37 9.61
N VAL A 31 9.37 6.55 10.06
CA VAL A 31 9.65 7.67 9.16
C VAL A 31 11.06 7.48 8.62
N VAL A 32 11.17 7.42 7.30
CA VAL A 32 12.43 7.22 6.60
C VAL A 32 12.74 8.46 5.77
N ASN A 33 13.96 8.94 5.89
CA ASN A 33 14.52 9.98 5.02
C ASN A 33 15.39 9.31 3.96
N ALA A 34 15.13 9.61 2.71
CA ALA A 34 15.83 9.01 1.58
C ALA A 34 16.23 10.06 0.53
N ILE A 35 17.25 9.73 -0.23
CA ILE A 35 17.68 10.52 -1.39
C ILE A 35 17.07 9.88 -2.63
N MET A 36 16.55 10.68 -3.54
CA MET A 36 16.08 10.18 -4.84
C MET A 36 17.22 10.16 -5.85
N THR A 37 17.25 9.16 -6.74
CA THR A 37 18.14 9.21 -7.89
C THR A 37 17.81 10.41 -8.77
N ALA A 38 18.80 10.91 -9.51
CA ALA A 38 18.61 12.05 -10.42
C ALA A 38 17.51 11.79 -11.46
N GLU A 39 17.42 10.56 -11.97
CA GLU A 39 16.40 10.12 -12.91
C GLU A 39 15.01 10.14 -12.27
N THR A 40 14.89 9.54 -11.09
CA THR A 40 13.63 9.52 -10.35
C THR A 40 13.16 10.91 -9.97
N ALA A 41 14.09 11.80 -9.54
CA ALA A 41 13.77 13.17 -9.18
C ALA A 41 13.27 13.99 -10.38
N ARG A 42 13.88 13.84 -11.58
CA ARG A 42 13.44 14.54 -12.78
C ARG A 42 12.03 14.14 -13.24
N ASN A 43 11.70 12.87 -13.08
CA ASN A 43 10.43 12.31 -13.57
C ASN A 43 9.31 12.37 -12.52
N CYS A 44 9.62 12.76 -11.29
CA CYS A 44 8.68 12.78 -10.20
C CYS A 44 7.89 14.09 -10.16
N GLN A 45 6.59 14.01 -10.44
CA GLN A 45 5.63 15.12 -10.25
C GLN A 45 4.82 14.96 -8.97
N PHE A 46 5.05 13.91 -8.22
CA PHE A 46 4.34 13.54 -7.02
C PHE A 46 5.07 14.08 -5.78
N THR A 47 4.35 14.69 -4.85
CA THR A 47 4.94 15.33 -3.66
C THR A 47 4.50 14.73 -2.35
N HIS A 48 3.32 14.07 -2.31
CA HIS A 48 2.74 13.60 -1.07
C HIS A 48 1.63 12.56 -1.35
N GLY A 49 1.43 11.61 -0.44
CA GLY A 49 0.36 10.61 -0.48
C GLY A 49 0.86 9.18 -0.62
N LEU A 50 -0.04 8.25 -0.91
CA LEU A 50 0.31 6.84 -1.08
C LEU A 50 1.07 6.60 -2.38
N ALA A 51 2.17 5.87 -2.28
CA ALA A 51 2.99 5.51 -3.43
C ALA A 51 3.51 4.07 -3.34
N GLN A 52 3.77 3.49 -4.48
CA GLN A 52 4.59 2.31 -4.62
C GLN A 52 6.02 2.73 -4.94
N MET A 53 6.99 2.28 -4.17
CA MET A 53 8.36 2.76 -4.21
C MET A 53 9.34 1.60 -4.29
N VAL A 54 10.38 1.74 -5.11
CA VAL A 54 11.54 0.84 -5.12
C VAL A 54 12.67 1.55 -4.41
N ILE A 55 13.18 0.95 -3.35
CA ILE A 55 14.30 1.49 -2.57
C ILE A 55 15.53 0.59 -2.68
N ALA A 56 16.69 1.20 -2.55
CA ALA A 56 17.99 0.56 -2.40
C ALA A 56 18.75 1.23 -1.26
N HIS A 57 19.91 0.67 -0.92
CA HIS A 57 20.85 1.35 -0.02
C HIS A 57 22.15 1.59 -0.79
N ASP A 58 22.74 2.76 -0.58
CA ASP A 58 24.07 3.05 -1.11
C ASP A 58 25.16 2.39 -0.26
N TYR A 59 26.42 2.57 -0.65
CA TYR A 59 27.57 2.01 0.06
C TYR A 59 27.80 2.59 1.47
N GLN A 60 27.14 3.72 1.79
CA GLN A 60 27.17 4.35 3.11
C GLN A 60 25.97 3.94 3.97
N GLY A 61 25.05 3.13 3.44
CA GLY A 61 23.82 2.70 4.10
C GLY A 61 22.66 3.69 4.01
N ASN A 62 22.79 4.79 3.23
CA ASN A 62 21.68 5.70 3.02
C ASN A 62 20.60 5.05 2.16
N THR A 63 19.34 5.32 2.49
CA THR A 63 18.21 4.88 1.67
C THR A 63 18.10 5.72 0.42
N VAL A 64 18.01 5.04 -0.73
CA VAL A 64 17.89 5.67 -2.05
C VAL A 64 16.60 5.23 -2.72
N VAL A 65 15.80 6.19 -3.17
CA VAL A 65 14.58 5.94 -3.96
C VAL A 65 14.96 5.82 -5.43
N CYS A 66 14.83 4.61 -5.95
CA CYS A 66 15.16 4.29 -7.35
C CYS A 66 13.98 4.45 -8.30
N ALA A 67 12.76 4.25 -7.80
CA ALA A 67 11.53 4.48 -8.55
C ALA A 67 10.40 4.82 -7.58
N ILE A 68 9.46 5.65 -8.04
CA ILE A 68 8.26 6.02 -7.30
C ILE A 68 7.09 6.08 -8.28
N LYS A 69 5.97 5.48 -7.89
CA LYS A 69 4.71 5.52 -8.63
C LYS A 69 3.59 5.89 -7.67
N PRO A 70 2.87 6.99 -7.89
CA PRO A 70 1.71 7.32 -7.08
C PRO A 70 0.62 6.25 -7.18
N VAL A 71 -0.09 6.03 -6.09
CA VAL A 71 -1.22 5.10 -6.02
C VAL A 71 -2.46 5.92 -5.64
N HIS A 72 -3.41 5.96 -6.57
CA HIS A 72 -4.63 6.75 -6.39
C HIS A 72 -5.68 5.90 -5.69
N ILE A 73 -5.73 5.97 -4.38
CA ILE A 73 -6.81 5.43 -3.56
C ILE A 73 -7.33 6.52 -2.61
N GLN A 74 -8.58 6.42 -2.23
CA GLN A 74 -9.15 7.29 -1.19
C GLN A 74 -8.73 6.80 0.20
N CYS A 75 -7.48 7.03 0.54
CA CYS A 75 -6.89 6.67 1.82
C CYS A 75 -6.13 7.87 2.38
N THR A 76 -6.29 8.16 3.66
CA THR A 76 -5.52 9.18 4.38
C THR A 76 -4.26 8.57 5.00
N GLU A 77 -3.30 9.43 5.39
CA GLU A 77 -2.10 9.02 6.13
C GLU A 77 -2.47 8.21 7.39
N GLY A 78 -3.44 8.69 8.16
CA GLY A 78 -3.90 8.01 9.38
C GLY A 78 -4.49 6.61 9.12
N GLN A 79 -5.24 6.45 8.04
CA GLN A 79 -5.78 5.15 7.63
C GLN A 79 -4.67 4.19 7.18
N PHE A 80 -3.70 4.68 6.40
CA PHE A 80 -2.53 3.90 6.02
C PHE A 80 -1.76 3.40 7.24
N ILE A 81 -1.48 4.30 8.19
CA ILE A 81 -0.78 3.95 9.44
C ILE A 81 -1.56 2.89 10.24
N LYS A 82 -2.89 3.01 10.34
CA LYS A 82 -3.73 2.01 11.01
C LYS A 82 -3.67 0.64 10.33
N VAL A 83 -3.77 0.59 9.01
CA VAL A 83 -3.67 -0.65 8.24
C VAL A 83 -2.30 -1.32 8.49
N VAL A 84 -1.22 -0.55 8.46
CA VAL A 84 0.11 -1.06 8.74
C VAL A 84 0.24 -1.56 10.19
N ASN A 85 -0.30 -0.81 11.17
CA ASN A 85 -0.22 -1.15 12.59
C ASN A 85 -1.05 -2.38 12.98
N PHE A 86 -2.18 -2.59 12.34
CA PHE A 86 -3.05 -3.73 12.64
C PHE A 86 -2.62 -5.00 11.91
N SER A 87 -1.81 -4.88 10.87
CA SER A 87 -1.24 -6.05 10.20
C SER A 87 -0.33 -6.80 11.16
N HIS A 88 -0.52 -8.10 11.28
CA HIS A 88 0.35 -8.93 12.11
C HIS A 88 1.74 -9.03 11.45
N ASN A 89 2.82 -8.95 12.23
CA ASN A 89 4.24 -8.88 11.80
C ASN A 89 4.73 -9.89 10.75
N LYS A 90 3.90 -10.86 10.38
CA LYS A 90 4.25 -11.86 9.36
C LYS A 90 3.79 -11.50 7.93
N ASN A 91 3.07 -10.40 7.74
CA ASN A 91 2.29 -10.17 6.53
C ASN A 91 2.47 -8.78 5.90
N GLU A 92 3.70 -8.23 5.89
CA GLU A 92 3.98 -6.99 5.14
C GLU A 92 3.55 -7.11 3.66
N GLY A 93 3.67 -8.30 3.08
CA GLY A 93 3.18 -8.59 1.73
C GLY A 93 1.66 -8.48 1.58
N LEU A 94 0.87 -8.83 2.63
CA LEU A 94 -0.59 -8.77 2.59
C LEU A 94 -1.10 -7.34 2.58
N VAL A 95 -0.49 -6.44 3.37
CA VAL A 95 -0.83 -5.01 3.34
C VAL A 95 -0.64 -4.45 1.94
N GLY A 96 0.47 -4.79 1.29
CA GLY A 96 0.73 -4.38 -0.09
C GLY A 96 -0.32 -4.90 -1.08
N ARG A 97 -0.71 -6.17 -0.95
CA ARG A 97 -1.78 -6.78 -1.77
C ARG A 97 -3.13 -6.10 -1.53
N PHE A 98 -3.47 -5.85 -0.27
CA PHE A 98 -4.70 -5.13 0.10
C PHE A 98 -4.75 -3.72 -0.49
N LEU A 99 -3.69 -2.93 -0.32
CA LEU A 99 -3.61 -1.59 -0.89
C LEU A 99 -3.69 -1.59 -2.43
N LYS A 100 -3.11 -2.60 -3.06
CA LYS A 100 -3.23 -2.81 -4.50
C LYS A 100 -4.68 -3.10 -4.90
N LEU A 101 -5.38 -3.97 -4.19
CA LEU A 101 -6.80 -4.24 -4.43
C LEU A 101 -7.65 -2.99 -4.25
N LEU A 102 -7.39 -2.20 -3.20
CA LEU A 102 -8.08 -0.93 -2.99
C LEU A 102 -7.89 0.06 -4.15
N SER A 103 -6.74 0.02 -4.83
CA SER A 103 -6.50 0.89 -5.99
C SER A 103 -7.35 0.54 -7.22
N PHE A 104 -7.95 -0.65 -7.24
CA PHE A 104 -8.89 -1.08 -8.29
C PHE A 104 -10.36 -0.76 -7.95
N VAL A 105 -10.66 -0.45 -6.68
CA VAL A 105 -12.03 -0.10 -6.27
C VAL A 105 -12.37 1.30 -6.77
N SER A 106 -12.93 1.36 -7.97
CA SER A 106 -13.42 2.61 -8.58
C SER A 106 -14.96 2.71 -8.58
N VAL A 107 -15.63 1.64 -8.17
CA VAL A 107 -17.09 1.53 -8.21
C VAL A 107 -17.70 2.36 -7.08
N LYS A 108 -18.56 3.33 -7.45
CA LYS A 108 -19.23 4.24 -6.49
C LYS A 108 -19.94 3.50 -5.37
N GLU A 109 -20.51 2.35 -5.67
CA GLU A 109 -21.31 1.54 -4.76
C GLU A 109 -20.46 0.85 -3.68
N LEU A 110 -19.25 0.41 -4.01
CA LEU A 110 -18.35 -0.28 -3.08
C LEU A 110 -17.48 0.68 -2.28
N LEU A 111 -17.20 1.85 -2.82
CA LEU A 111 -16.33 2.84 -2.18
C LEU A 111 -16.80 3.25 -0.77
N PRO A 112 -18.10 3.55 -0.51
CA PRO A 112 -18.58 3.87 0.83
C PRO A 112 -18.35 2.74 1.84
N PHE A 113 -18.46 1.48 1.43
CA PHE A 113 -18.22 0.34 2.28
C PHE A 113 -16.73 0.21 2.66
N VAL A 114 -15.84 0.36 1.70
CA VAL A 114 -14.39 0.35 1.95
C VAL A 114 -13.99 1.51 2.86
N VAL A 115 -14.49 2.72 2.59
CA VAL A 115 -14.24 3.91 3.42
C VAL A 115 -14.77 3.71 4.83
N PHE A 116 -15.96 3.09 5.00
CA PHE A 116 -16.48 2.74 6.32
C PHE A 116 -15.55 1.83 7.10
N ILE A 117 -15.06 0.75 6.48
CA ILE A 117 -14.11 -0.18 7.12
C ILE A 117 -12.82 0.55 7.53
N LEU A 118 -12.26 1.35 6.64
CA LEU A 118 -11.00 2.06 6.89
C LEU A 118 -11.14 3.15 7.97
N ASN A 119 -12.32 3.76 8.10
CA ASN A 119 -12.59 4.79 9.10
C ASN A 119 -12.98 4.23 10.47
N ASN A 120 -13.53 3.03 10.52
CA ASN A 120 -13.93 2.40 11.78
C ASN A 120 -12.80 1.54 12.32
N GLU A 121 -12.08 2.06 13.31
CA GLU A 121 -10.90 1.41 13.88
C GLU A 121 -11.18 0.03 14.47
N GLU A 122 -12.33 -0.14 15.13
CA GLU A 122 -12.70 -1.44 15.72
C GLU A 122 -13.01 -2.47 14.63
N VAL A 123 -13.77 -2.06 13.61
CA VAL A 123 -14.07 -2.93 12.46
C VAL A 123 -12.80 -3.30 11.71
N LEU A 124 -11.94 -2.33 11.44
CA LEU A 124 -10.65 -2.58 10.77
C LEU A 124 -9.78 -3.53 11.57
N LYS A 125 -9.66 -3.31 12.88
CA LYS A 125 -8.89 -4.18 13.78
C LYS A 125 -9.44 -5.60 13.82
N LEU A 126 -10.75 -5.76 13.93
CA LEU A 126 -11.42 -7.07 13.88
C LEU A 126 -11.18 -7.73 12.53
N PHE A 127 -11.41 -7.04 11.43
CA PHE A 127 -11.20 -7.56 10.09
C PHE A 127 -9.76 -8.06 9.87
N MET A 128 -8.76 -7.29 10.34
CA MET A 128 -7.35 -7.61 10.14
C MET A 128 -6.80 -8.66 11.12
N ARG A 129 -7.48 -8.95 12.21
CA ARG A 129 -6.99 -9.84 13.27
C ARG A 129 -7.83 -11.08 13.53
N SER A 130 -9.06 -11.13 13.02
CA SER A 130 -9.93 -12.29 13.23
C SER A 130 -9.48 -13.50 12.43
N GLU A 131 -9.83 -14.66 12.93
CA GLU A 131 -9.78 -15.93 12.20
C GLU A 131 -10.92 -15.98 11.18
N ALA A 132 -10.68 -16.58 10.00
CA ALA A 132 -11.72 -16.76 9.00
C ALA A 132 -12.65 -17.95 9.34
N SER A 133 -12.17 -18.91 10.12
CA SER A 133 -12.88 -20.16 10.41
C SER A 133 -12.39 -20.75 11.74
N PHE A 134 -13.24 -21.54 12.40
CA PHE A 134 -12.87 -22.28 13.62
C PHE A 134 -12.11 -23.59 13.37
N LYS A 135 -12.27 -24.22 12.20
CA LYS A 135 -11.79 -25.59 11.98
C LYS A 135 -11.21 -25.86 10.60
N HIS A 136 -11.19 -24.86 9.72
CA HIS A 136 -10.77 -25.02 8.33
C HIS A 136 -9.58 -24.10 8.01
N HIS A 137 -9.40 -23.81 6.73
CA HIS A 137 -8.35 -22.89 6.28
C HIS A 137 -8.46 -21.53 6.95
N HIS A 138 -7.31 -20.90 7.22
CA HIS A 138 -7.22 -19.57 7.84
C HIS A 138 -7.80 -19.49 9.28
N CYS A 139 -7.71 -20.58 10.06
CA CYS A 139 -8.05 -20.60 11.49
C CYS A 139 -6.90 -20.10 12.37
N TYR A 140 -6.37 -18.93 12.06
CA TYR A 140 -5.30 -18.26 12.79
C TYR A 140 -5.51 -16.75 12.77
N LEU A 141 -4.83 -16.06 13.68
CA LEU A 141 -4.91 -14.60 13.82
C LEU A 141 -4.55 -13.90 12.51
N GLY A 142 -5.48 -13.11 11.96
CA GLY A 142 -5.37 -12.46 10.65
C GLY A 142 -5.82 -13.31 9.47
N GLY A 143 -6.30 -14.53 9.71
CA GLY A 143 -6.77 -15.42 8.67
C GLY A 143 -7.94 -14.87 7.86
N LEU A 144 -8.85 -14.10 8.49
CA LEU A 144 -9.95 -13.44 7.79
C LEU A 144 -9.42 -12.41 6.77
N PHE A 145 -8.44 -11.62 7.16
CA PHE A 145 -7.83 -10.63 6.28
C PHE A 145 -7.14 -11.27 5.08
N GLU A 146 -6.31 -12.30 5.33
CA GLU A 146 -5.62 -13.05 4.28
C GLU A 146 -6.61 -13.73 3.32
N HIS A 147 -7.58 -14.46 3.84
CA HIS A 147 -8.60 -15.12 3.04
C HIS A 147 -9.39 -14.12 2.17
N SER A 148 -9.78 -12.99 2.74
CA SER A 148 -10.50 -11.96 1.99
C SER A 148 -9.68 -11.39 0.82
N ILE A 149 -8.37 -11.20 1.02
CA ILE A 149 -7.47 -10.74 -0.05
C ILE A 149 -7.36 -11.81 -1.14
N GLU A 150 -7.17 -13.08 -0.78
CA GLU A 150 -7.07 -14.18 -1.75
C GLU A 150 -8.35 -14.32 -2.58
N VAL A 151 -9.51 -14.27 -1.95
CA VAL A 151 -10.80 -14.32 -2.64
C VAL A 151 -10.97 -13.13 -3.58
N ALA A 152 -10.62 -11.91 -3.13
CA ALA A 152 -10.71 -10.72 -3.96
C ALA A 152 -9.77 -10.79 -5.18
N GLU A 153 -8.53 -11.25 -4.99
CA GLU A 153 -7.59 -11.43 -6.10
C GLU A 153 -8.05 -12.48 -7.11
N MET A 154 -8.57 -13.61 -6.63
CA MET A 154 -9.13 -14.65 -7.49
C MET A 154 -10.34 -14.12 -8.27
N THR A 155 -11.23 -13.40 -7.61
CA THR A 155 -12.41 -12.79 -8.25
C THR A 155 -11.99 -11.80 -9.31
N TYR A 156 -11.05 -10.91 -9.01
CA TYR A 156 -10.52 -9.94 -9.95
C TYR A 156 -9.89 -10.62 -11.18
N GLN A 157 -9.08 -11.66 -10.96
CA GLN A 157 -8.43 -12.39 -12.05
C GLN A 157 -9.45 -13.12 -12.93
N ASN A 158 -10.46 -13.75 -12.34
CA ASN A 158 -11.52 -14.44 -13.07
C ASN A 158 -12.37 -13.44 -13.90
N ALA A 159 -12.72 -12.30 -13.31
CA ALA A 159 -13.47 -11.26 -14.01
C ALA A 159 -12.68 -10.72 -15.22
N LYS A 160 -11.37 -10.46 -15.06
CA LYS A 160 -10.47 -10.07 -16.14
C LYS A 160 -10.38 -11.13 -17.23
N HIS A 161 -10.30 -12.41 -16.86
CA HIS A 161 -10.28 -13.52 -17.82
C HIS A 161 -11.58 -13.61 -18.64
N LEU A 162 -12.71 -13.28 -18.02
CA LEU A 162 -14.02 -13.22 -18.67
C LEU A 162 -14.23 -11.95 -19.50
N GLY A 163 -13.25 -11.06 -19.56
CA GLY A 163 -13.28 -9.84 -20.39
C GLY A 163 -13.93 -8.64 -19.71
N HIS A 164 -14.20 -8.70 -18.40
CA HIS A 164 -14.67 -7.52 -17.67
C HIS A 164 -13.58 -6.45 -17.56
N SER A 165 -14.00 -5.19 -17.58
CA SER A 165 -13.12 -4.04 -17.36
C SER A 165 -12.68 -3.94 -15.90
N ASP A 166 -11.62 -3.16 -15.62
CA ASP A 166 -11.19 -2.87 -14.25
C ASP A 166 -12.26 -2.13 -13.41
N ILE A 167 -13.27 -1.56 -14.07
CA ILE A 167 -14.38 -0.87 -13.42
C ILE A 167 -15.44 -1.88 -12.95
N GLU A 168 -15.56 -3.03 -13.61
CA GLU A 168 -16.56 -4.06 -13.33
C GLU A 168 -16.02 -5.17 -12.41
N CYS A 169 -14.73 -5.22 -12.18
CA CYS A 169 -14.08 -6.16 -11.29
C CYS A 169 -13.96 -5.60 -9.86
#